data_62d48105595e772ca417e79e062883e2
#
_entry.id   62d48105595e772ca417e79e062883e2
#
_cell.length_a   1.000
_cell.length_b   1.000
_cell.length_c   1.000
_cell.angle_alpha   90.00
_cell.angle_beta   90.00
_cell.angle_gamma   90.00
#
_symmetry.space_group_name_H-M   'P 1'
#
loop_
_entity.id
_entity.type
_entity.pdbx_description
1 polymer ?
#
loop_
_entity_poly.entity_id
_entity_poly.type
_entity_poly.pdbx_seq_one_letter_code
_entity_poly.pdbx_strand_id
1 'polypeptide(L)'
;MRFYIATDHAGYAVKAYVKELLTDKGHTVIDLGPGSADRVDYPDYGRTCAEAVRDDAGSYGIVVCGTGIGISISANKVPGIRAALCHDAYTAAMARAHNDAQIVAFGERVVGRGVIESILDAFIMTEFEGGRHAGRVEKINAIDREYKSV
;
A
#
# COMPACT_ATOMS: atom_id res chain seq x y z
N MET A 1 13.75 4.87 -3.09
CA MET A 1 12.99 3.71 -2.58
C MET A 1 12.46 2.91 -3.76
N ARG A 2 12.06 1.65 -3.54
CA ARG A 2 11.42 0.80 -4.54
C ARG A 2 9.97 0.57 -4.16
N PHE A 3 9.07 0.82 -5.10
CA PHE A 3 7.62 0.68 -4.94
C PHE A 3 7.06 -0.34 -5.93
N TYR A 4 6.18 -1.19 -5.44
CA TYR A 4 5.28 -2.00 -6.26
C TYR A 4 3.92 -1.32 -6.31
N ILE A 5 3.35 -1.18 -7.49
CA ILE A 5 2.00 -0.63 -7.66
C ILE A 5 1.09 -1.63 -8.34
N ALA A 6 -0.08 -1.85 -7.74
CA ALA A 6 -1.15 -2.66 -8.31
C ALA A 6 -2.50 -1.99 -8.11
N THR A 7 -3.38 -2.12 -9.10
CA THR A 7 -4.73 -1.54 -9.04
C THR A 7 -5.75 -2.55 -9.55
N ASP A 8 -7.02 -2.26 -9.35
CA ASP A 8 -8.06 -2.84 -10.20
C ASP A 8 -8.36 -1.91 -11.39
N HIS A 9 -9.42 -2.23 -12.14
CA HIS A 9 -9.84 -1.41 -13.27
C HIS A 9 -10.25 0.03 -12.88
N ALA A 10 -10.79 0.23 -11.67
CA ALA A 10 -11.16 1.57 -11.19
C ALA A 10 -9.92 2.43 -10.89
N GLY A 11 -8.84 1.82 -10.38
CA GLY A 11 -7.58 2.52 -10.12
C GLY A 11 -6.64 2.64 -11.32
N TYR A 12 -6.99 2.04 -12.46
CA TYR A 12 -6.13 2.00 -13.64
C TYR A 12 -5.70 3.38 -14.15
N ALA A 13 -6.65 4.33 -14.24
CA ALA A 13 -6.38 5.66 -14.77
C ALA A 13 -5.41 6.47 -13.87
N VAL A 14 -5.50 6.33 -12.55
CA VAL A 14 -4.63 7.05 -11.63
C VAL A 14 -3.25 6.42 -11.49
N LYS A 15 -3.11 5.15 -11.87
CA LYS A 15 -1.84 4.42 -11.81
C LYS A 15 -0.72 5.10 -12.58
N ALA A 16 -0.99 5.58 -13.79
CA ALA A 16 -0.01 6.29 -14.62
C ALA A 16 0.50 7.55 -13.91
N TYR A 17 -0.41 8.35 -13.35
CA TYR A 17 -0.06 9.55 -12.58
C TYR A 17 0.81 9.22 -11.36
N VAL A 18 0.47 8.19 -10.59
CA VAL A 18 1.25 7.78 -9.41
C VAL A 18 2.65 7.31 -9.80
N LYS A 19 2.76 6.56 -10.90
CA LYS A 19 4.07 6.10 -11.41
C LYS A 19 4.95 7.27 -11.83
N GLU A 20 4.41 8.23 -12.59
CA GLU A 20 5.12 9.43 -13.02
C GLU A 20 5.58 10.23 -11.79
N LEU A 21 4.68 10.54 -10.86
CA LEU A 21 4.97 11.27 -9.64
C LEU A 21 6.14 10.68 -8.84
N LEU A 22 6.13 9.36 -8.64
CA LEU A 22 7.19 8.68 -7.89
C LEU A 22 8.51 8.60 -8.66
N THR A 23 8.45 8.41 -9.97
CA THR A 23 9.64 8.38 -10.83
C THR A 23 10.32 9.74 -10.86
N ASP A 24 9.56 10.83 -10.96
CA ASP A 24 10.07 12.20 -10.93
C ASP A 24 10.72 12.55 -9.58
N LYS A 25 10.25 11.93 -8.51
CA LYS A 25 10.86 12.02 -7.17
C LYS A 25 12.08 11.10 -6.97
N GLY A 26 12.52 10.40 -8.02
CA GLY A 26 13.71 9.55 -7.99
C GLY A 26 13.49 8.14 -7.43
N HIS A 27 12.26 7.67 -7.36
CA HIS A 27 11.94 6.32 -6.90
C HIS A 27 11.81 5.33 -8.06
N THR A 28 12.09 4.06 -7.79
CA THR A 28 11.83 2.96 -8.73
C THR A 28 10.42 2.44 -8.54
N VAL A 29 9.65 2.35 -9.62
CA VAL A 29 8.27 1.86 -9.57
C VAL A 29 8.10 0.65 -10.48
N ILE A 30 7.63 -0.46 -9.89
CA ILE A 30 7.36 -1.72 -10.58
C ILE A 30 5.83 -1.88 -10.66
N ASP A 31 5.32 -1.88 -11.88
CA ASP A 31 3.89 -2.00 -12.16
C ASP A 31 3.50 -3.49 -12.24
N LEU A 32 2.62 -3.90 -11.34
CA LEU A 32 2.10 -5.27 -11.26
C LEU A 32 0.73 -5.43 -11.94
N GLY A 33 0.25 -4.41 -12.61
CA GLY A 33 -0.99 -4.46 -13.39
C GLY A 33 -2.21 -3.83 -12.72
N PRO A 34 -3.37 -3.94 -13.41
CA PRO A 34 -3.57 -4.55 -14.72
C PRO A 34 -2.94 -3.76 -15.86
N GLY A 35 -2.80 -4.40 -17.03
CA GLY A 35 -2.28 -3.77 -18.25
C GLY A 35 -3.33 -2.98 -19.06
N SER A 36 -4.60 -3.05 -18.67
CA SER A 36 -5.72 -2.37 -19.32
C SER A 36 -6.76 -1.91 -18.29
N ALA A 37 -7.74 -1.13 -18.76
CA ALA A 37 -8.90 -0.72 -17.96
C ALA A 37 -10.04 -1.75 -17.95
N ASP A 38 -9.82 -2.94 -18.50
CA ASP A 38 -10.81 -4.02 -18.48
C ASP A 38 -11.11 -4.47 -17.05
N ARG A 39 -12.35 -4.90 -16.84
CA ARG A 39 -12.80 -5.29 -15.50
C ARG A 39 -11.99 -6.46 -14.95
N VAL A 40 -11.42 -6.25 -13.77
CA VAL A 40 -10.64 -7.25 -13.01
C VAL A 40 -11.04 -7.20 -11.54
N ASP A 41 -10.69 -8.25 -10.82
CA ASP A 41 -10.99 -8.38 -9.40
C ASP A 41 -9.85 -7.85 -8.52
N TYR A 42 -10.15 -6.87 -7.67
CA TYR A 42 -9.16 -6.22 -6.80
C TYR A 42 -8.41 -7.18 -5.85
N PRO A 43 -8.98 -8.31 -5.37
CA PRO A 43 -8.26 -9.21 -4.48
C PRO A 43 -7.00 -9.80 -5.08
N ASP A 44 -7.01 -10.11 -6.37
CA ASP A 44 -5.85 -10.66 -7.07
C ASP A 44 -4.69 -9.67 -7.07
N TYR A 45 -4.98 -8.41 -7.33
CA TYR A 45 -3.98 -7.34 -7.40
C TYR A 45 -3.49 -6.91 -6.01
N GLY A 46 -4.38 -6.85 -5.02
CA GLY A 46 -4.00 -6.61 -3.63
C GLY A 46 -3.06 -7.68 -3.10
N ARG A 47 -3.37 -8.94 -3.37
CA ARG A 47 -2.53 -10.08 -3.04
C ARG A 47 -1.17 -10.01 -3.76
N THR A 48 -1.17 -9.82 -5.07
CA THR A 48 0.07 -9.78 -5.86
C THR A 48 1.03 -8.71 -5.37
N CYS A 49 0.53 -7.50 -5.07
CA CYS A 49 1.35 -6.43 -4.51
C CYS A 49 1.89 -6.79 -3.13
N ALA A 50 1.05 -7.36 -2.28
CA ALA A 50 1.43 -7.75 -0.93
C ALA A 50 2.51 -8.84 -0.92
N GLU A 51 2.39 -9.85 -1.77
CA GLU A 51 3.39 -10.90 -1.93
C GLU A 51 4.72 -10.34 -2.45
N ALA A 52 4.69 -9.44 -3.45
CA ALA A 52 5.88 -8.79 -3.98
C ALA A 52 6.63 -7.98 -2.91
N VAL A 53 5.89 -7.20 -2.11
CA VAL A 53 6.48 -6.40 -1.01
C VAL A 53 7.04 -7.29 0.10
N ARG A 54 6.33 -8.37 0.45
CA ARG A 54 6.80 -9.32 1.48
C ARG A 54 8.12 -9.97 1.08
N ASP A 55 8.25 -10.34 -0.19
CA ASP A 55 9.39 -11.10 -0.71
C ASP A 55 10.59 -10.21 -1.09
N ASP A 56 10.42 -8.89 -1.02
CA ASP A 56 11.43 -7.89 -1.33
C ASP A 56 11.64 -6.91 -0.17
N ALA A 57 12.48 -7.31 0.78
CA ALA A 57 12.73 -6.55 2.00
C ALA A 57 13.17 -5.10 1.71
N GLY A 58 12.53 -4.15 2.37
CA GLY A 58 12.81 -2.73 2.21
C GLY A 58 12.09 -2.07 1.01
N SER A 59 11.26 -2.82 0.30
CA SER A 59 10.32 -2.27 -0.68
C SER A 59 9.00 -1.85 -0.03
N TYR A 60 8.21 -1.09 -0.79
CA TYR A 60 6.89 -0.60 -0.38
C TYR A 60 5.85 -0.90 -1.46
N GLY A 61 4.59 -0.87 -1.08
CA GLY A 61 3.48 -1.11 -2.00
C GLY A 61 2.49 0.06 -2.06
N ILE A 62 1.86 0.21 -3.20
CA ILE A 62 0.74 1.10 -3.42
C ILE A 62 -0.37 0.29 -4.08
N VAL A 63 -1.54 0.26 -3.44
CA VAL A 63 -2.70 -0.45 -4.00
C VAL A 63 -3.90 0.48 -4.11
N VAL A 64 -4.55 0.46 -5.27
CA VAL A 64 -5.66 1.37 -5.58
C VAL A 64 -6.83 0.60 -6.19
N CYS A 65 -8.01 0.82 -5.66
CA CYS A 65 -9.28 0.42 -6.29
C CYS A 65 -10.27 1.59 -6.24
N GLY A 66 -11.54 1.35 -6.43
CA GLY A 66 -12.54 2.43 -6.37
C GLY A 66 -12.59 3.16 -5.03
N THR A 67 -12.52 2.43 -3.92
CA THR A 67 -12.57 2.97 -2.55
C THR A 67 -11.27 2.76 -1.76
N GLY A 68 -10.39 1.90 -2.22
CA GLY A 68 -9.21 1.44 -1.48
C GLY A 68 -9.51 0.40 -0.40
N ILE A 69 -10.79 0.20 -0.06
CA ILE A 69 -11.19 -0.69 1.06
C ILE A 69 -10.91 -2.15 0.72
N GLY A 70 -11.51 -2.67 -0.34
CA GLY A 70 -11.41 -4.09 -0.69
C GLY A 70 -9.97 -4.52 -0.98
N ILE A 71 -9.20 -3.70 -1.70
CA ILE A 71 -7.83 -4.03 -2.06
C ILE A 71 -6.90 -3.98 -0.83
N SER A 72 -7.14 -3.08 0.14
CA SER A 72 -6.39 -3.04 1.39
C SER A 72 -6.68 -4.25 2.29
N ILE A 73 -7.96 -4.66 2.37
CA ILE A 73 -8.35 -5.89 3.09
C ILE A 73 -7.63 -7.09 2.48
N SER A 74 -7.62 -7.19 1.14
CA SER A 74 -6.97 -8.29 0.43
C SER A 74 -5.47 -8.34 0.68
N ALA A 75 -4.78 -7.20 0.62
CA ALA A 75 -3.36 -7.09 0.92
C ALA A 75 -3.05 -7.54 2.36
N ASN A 76 -3.88 -7.17 3.33
CA ASN A 76 -3.72 -7.55 4.73
C ASN A 76 -3.99 -9.05 5.01
N LYS A 77 -4.50 -9.82 4.05
CA LYS A 77 -4.59 -11.28 4.17
C LYS A 77 -3.26 -11.98 3.92
N VAL A 78 -2.29 -11.29 3.35
CA VAL A 78 -0.94 -11.83 3.16
C VAL A 78 -0.15 -11.66 4.46
N PRO A 79 0.27 -12.76 5.09
CA PRO A 79 0.96 -12.70 6.37
C PRO A 79 2.24 -11.86 6.34
N GLY A 80 2.45 -11.05 7.37
CA GLY A 80 3.59 -10.14 7.49
C GLY A 80 3.37 -8.78 6.83
N ILE A 81 2.26 -8.58 6.12
CA ILE A 81 1.91 -7.32 5.47
C ILE A 81 0.96 -6.49 6.34
N ARG A 82 1.28 -5.21 6.42
CA ARG A 82 0.42 -4.19 7.02
C ARG A 82 0.14 -3.13 5.95
N ALA A 83 -1.06 -3.22 5.36
CA ALA A 83 -1.57 -2.28 4.37
C ALA A 83 -2.53 -1.30 5.04
N ALA A 84 -2.25 -0.01 4.90
CA ALA A 84 -3.04 1.05 5.51
C ALA A 84 -3.90 1.77 4.47
N LEU A 85 -5.21 1.79 4.68
CA LEU A 85 -6.12 2.64 3.91
C LEU A 85 -6.00 4.08 4.42
N CYS A 86 -5.53 4.98 3.56
CA CYS A 86 -5.26 6.37 3.91
C CYS A 86 -6.06 7.32 3.02
N HIS A 87 -6.64 8.36 3.63
CA HIS A 87 -7.40 9.38 2.92
C HIS A 87 -6.77 10.78 3.00
N ASP A 88 -5.67 10.92 3.73
CA ASP A 88 -4.97 12.18 3.97
C ASP A 88 -3.51 11.94 4.38
N ALA A 89 -2.73 13.02 4.42
CA ALA A 89 -1.32 12.97 4.81
C ALA A 89 -1.11 12.52 6.26
N TYR A 90 -2.02 12.87 7.18
CA TYR A 90 -1.90 12.49 8.57
C TYR A 90 -2.00 10.98 8.76
N THR A 91 -3.04 10.35 8.20
CA THR A 91 -3.21 8.90 8.30
C THR A 91 -2.07 8.16 7.62
N ALA A 92 -1.54 8.66 6.50
CA ALA A 92 -0.38 8.09 5.82
C ALA A 92 0.91 8.17 6.65
N ALA A 93 1.16 9.32 7.28
CA ALA A 93 2.28 9.47 8.20
C ALA A 93 2.15 8.53 9.41
N MET A 94 0.98 8.47 10.03
CA MET A 94 0.76 7.60 11.19
C MET A 94 0.84 6.11 10.85
N ALA A 95 0.43 5.73 9.65
CA ALA A 95 0.59 4.36 9.17
C ALA A 95 2.07 3.92 9.15
N ARG A 96 2.97 4.83 8.77
CA ARG A 96 4.41 4.58 8.84
C ARG A 96 4.94 4.68 10.26
N ALA A 97 4.70 5.80 10.93
CA ALA A 97 5.27 6.09 12.24
C ALA A 97 4.88 5.06 13.32
N HIS A 98 3.62 4.65 13.33
CA HIS A 98 3.07 3.81 14.39
C HIS A 98 2.93 2.34 14.02
N ASN A 99 2.60 2.03 12.76
CA ASN A 99 2.26 0.68 12.33
C ASN A 99 3.33 0.03 11.44
N ASP A 100 4.37 0.78 11.08
CA ASP A 100 5.37 0.34 10.12
C ASP A 100 4.71 -0.31 8.89
N ALA A 101 3.68 0.37 8.37
CA ALA A 101 2.93 -0.11 7.22
C ALA A 101 3.83 -0.14 5.98
N GLN A 102 3.87 -1.29 5.30
CA GLN A 102 4.65 -1.44 4.08
C GLN A 102 3.84 -1.01 2.85
N ILE A 103 2.51 -1.02 2.94
CA ILE A 103 1.62 -0.73 1.81
C ILE A 103 0.67 0.40 2.19
N VAL A 104 0.54 1.38 1.31
CA VAL A 104 -0.51 2.40 1.37
C VAL A 104 -1.59 2.07 0.34
N ALA A 105 -2.84 2.18 0.76
CA ALA A 105 -4.02 1.99 -0.08
C ALA A 105 -4.86 3.27 -0.10
N PHE A 106 -5.46 3.56 -1.23
CA PHE A 106 -6.43 4.63 -1.36
C PHE A 106 -7.44 4.35 -2.48
N GLY A 107 -8.53 5.11 -2.51
CA GLY A 107 -9.59 4.99 -3.48
C GLY A 107 -9.52 6.07 -4.56
N GLU A 108 -9.49 5.67 -5.83
CA GLU A 108 -9.52 6.59 -6.97
C GLU A 108 -10.77 7.49 -6.96
N ARG A 109 -11.91 6.96 -6.48
CA ARG A 109 -13.18 7.69 -6.39
C ARG A 109 -13.31 8.53 -5.11
N VAL A 110 -12.34 8.44 -4.22
CA VAL A 110 -12.39 9.06 -2.87
C VAL A 110 -11.43 10.24 -2.77
N VAL A 111 -10.22 10.11 -3.28
CA VAL A 111 -9.17 11.13 -3.15
C VAL A 111 -8.74 11.68 -4.51
N GLY A 112 -8.62 12.98 -4.61
CA GLY A 112 -8.10 13.65 -5.79
C GLY A 112 -6.56 13.64 -5.85
N ARG A 113 -5.99 14.04 -7.00
CA ARG A 113 -4.54 13.97 -7.25
C ARG A 113 -3.70 14.71 -6.20
N GLY A 114 -4.11 15.90 -5.77
CA GLY A 114 -3.38 16.66 -4.75
C GLY A 114 -3.36 15.95 -3.39
N VAL A 115 -4.44 15.24 -3.04
CA VAL A 115 -4.50 14.43 -1.82
C VAL A 115 -3.62 13.19 -1.98
N ILE A 116 -3.62 12.52 -3.13
CA ILE A 116 -2.74 11.39 -3.42
C ILE A 116 -1.28 11.79 -3.26
N GLU A 117 -0.88 12.94 -3.81
CA GLU A 117 0.49 13.44 -3.67
C GLU A 117 0.85 13.67 -2.20
N SER A 118 -0.01 14.31 -1.43
CA SER A 118 0.21 14.53 0.01
C SER A 118 0.27 13.24 0.82
N ILE A 119 -0.53 12.23 0.47
CA ILE A 119 -0.48 10.89 1.07
C ILE A 119 0.88 10.24 0.79
N LEU A 120 1.31 10.22 -0.47
CA LEU A 120 2.56 9.59 -0.86
C LEU A 120 3.77 10.30 -0.26
N ASP A 121 3.79 11.63 -0.26
CA ASP A 121 4.86 12.40 0.38
C ASP A 121 4.95 12.11 1.88
N ALA A 122 3.83 12.11 2.59
CA ALA A 122 3.80 11.79 4.01
C ALA A 122 4.25 10.36 4.28
N PHE A 123 3.82 9.39 3.47
CA PHE A 123 4.22 7.99 3.60
C PHE A 123 5.73 7.80 3.36
N ILE A 124 6.30 8.48 2.37
CA ILE A 124 7.72 8.39 2.00
C ILE A 124 8.62 9.07 3.04
N MET A 125 8.22 10.23 3.54
CA MET A 125 9.03 11.05 4.44
C MET A 125 8.98 10.58 5.90
N THR A 126 8.07 9.69 6.26
CA THR A 126 7.89 9.24 7.63
C THR A 126 8.60 7.92 7.87
N GLU A 127 9.41 7.87 8.91
CA GLU A 127 10.06 6.65 9.38
C GLU A 127 9.25 6.01 10.53
N PHE A 128 9.49 4.72 10.76
CA PHE A 128 8.90 4.01 11.90
C PHE A 128 9.53 4.52 13.20
N GLU A 129 8.71 4.95 14.15
CA GLU A 129 9.17 5.47 15.44
C GLU A 129 9.72 4.39 16.38
N GLY A 130 9.36 3.13 16.18
CA GLY A 130 9.78 2.05 17.08
C GLY A 130 9.20 2.22 18.50
N GLY A 131 10.04 2.06 19.51
CA GLY A 131 9.66 2.28 20.90
C GLY A 131 8.39 1.50 21.31
N ARG A 132 7.41 2.20 21.89
CA ARG A 132 6.11 1.61 22.26
C ARG A 132 5.33 1.01 21.09
N HIS A 133 5.57 1.49 19.87
CA HIS A 133 4.89 1.00 18.67
C HIS A 133 5.45 -0.36 18.21
N ALA A 134 6.74 -0.63 18.42
CA ALA A 134 7.36 -1.89 18.06
C ALA A 134 6.67 -3.10 18.73
N GLY A 135 6.36 -2.98 20.02
CA GLY A 135 5.64 -4.04 20.73
C GLY A 135 4.21 -4.27 20.20
N ARG A 136 3.56 -3.23 19.71
CA ARG A 136 2.22 -3.35 19.10
C ARG A 136 2.28 -3.99 17.71
N VAL A 137 3.26 -3.60 16.90
CA VAL A 137 3.51 -4.22 15.59
C VAL A 137 3.83 -5.71 15.76
N GLU A 138 4.64 -6.06 16.76
CA GLU A 138 4.96 -7.46 17.05
C GLU A 138 3.71 -8.27 17.46
N LYS A 139 2.76 -7.69 18.19
CA LYS A 139 1.48 -8.34 18.48
C LYS A 139 0.65 -8.58 17.23
N ILE A 140 0.65 -7.66 16.26
CA ILE A 140 0.00 -7.87 14.96
C ILE A 140 0.67 -9.03 14.22
N ASN A 141 2.01 -9.06 14.17
CA ASN A 141 2.76 -10.15 13.55
C ASN A 141 2.52 -11.51 14.25
N ALA A 142 2.29 -11.50 15.55
CA ALA A 142 1.97 -12.72 16.30
C ALA A 142 0.62 -13.32 15.87
N ILE A 143 -0.37 -12.48 15.58
CA ILE A 143 -1.67 -12.93 15.07
C ILE A 143 -1.49 -13.67 13.73
N ASP A 144 -0.67 -13.15 12.83
CA ASP A 144 -0.37 -13.84 11.56
C ASP A 144 0.23 -15.24 11.79
N ARG A 145 1.13 -15.37 12.76
CA ARG A 145 1.76 -16.67 13.09
C ARG A 145 0.78 -17.66 13.69
N GLU A 146 -0.12 -17.17 14.55
CA GLU A 146 -1.13 -18.00 15.20
C GLU A 146 -2.08 -18.65 14.18
N TYR A 147 -2.50 -17.91 13.16
CA TYR A 147 -3.46 -18.40 12.16
C TYR A 147 -2.82 -19.04 10.91
N LYS A 148 -1.50 -19.04 10.79
CA LYS A 148 -0.79 -19.75 9.71
C LYS A 148 -0.84 -21.28 9.83
N SER A 149 -1.20 -21.79 10.98
CA SER A 149 -1.16 -23.24 11.27
C SER A 149 -2.50 -23.94 11.03
N VAL A 150 -3.45 -23.28 10.35
CA VAL A 150 -4.78 -23.84 10.02
C VAL A 150 -4.88 -24.09 8.54
#